data_e8a03b738b4b03b93708adca7650e573
#
_entry.id   e8a03b738b4b03b93708adca7650e573
#
_cell.length_a   1.000
_cell.length_b   1.000
_cell.length_c   1.000
_cell.angle_alpha   90.00
_cell.angle_beta   90.00
_cell.angle_gamma   90.00
#
_symmetry.space_group_name_H-M   'P 1'
#
loop_
_entity.id
_entity.type
_entity.pdbx_description
1 polymer ?
#
loop_
_entity_poly.entity_id
_entity_poly.type
_entity_poly.pdbx_seq_one_letter_code
_entity_poly.pdbx_strand_id
1 'polypeptide(L)'
;MYFSMKMISDLNCSKVIGMDGLWEKISSYNIFNNLFPGALFIYLLERMTNIVLSGDDLIKNVVLYYFVGLVIGRIGSIVLEPFLKLSRLIKFAPYKDYVSACGVDGKIETLQEIANMYRTIFSMSIILLATLCVVGRFTGETYGLSKITLAVFAILFVVSYIKQIRYIIYRVNAVNNKLP
;
A
#
# COMPACT_ATOMS: atom_id res chain seq x y z
N MET A 1 14.19 -39.64 25.92
CA MET A 1 12.80 -39.20 25.92
C MET A 1 12.61 -37.74 26.42
N TYR A 2 13.43 -37.24 27.34
CA TYR A 2 13.37 -35.84 27.82
C TYR A 2 13.82 -34.77 26.82
N PHE A 3 14.73 -35.07 25.94
CA PHE A 3 15.28 -34.11 24.95
C PHE A 3 14.27 -33.76 23.84
N SER A 4 13.41 -34.71 23.47
CA SER A 4 12.38 -34.50 22.42
C SER A 4 11.22 -33.60 22.86
N MET A 5 10.84 -33.66 24.15
CA MET A 5 9.74 -32.83 24.68
C MET A 5 10.13 -31.36 24.85
N LYS A 6 11.40 -31.07 25.20
CA LYS A 6 11.88 -29.71 25.33
C LYS A 6 11.97 -28.99 23.98
N MET A 7 12.40 -29.71 22.95
CA MET A 7 12.47 -29.18 21.58
C MET A 7 11.07 -28.88 21.00
N ILE A 8 10.04 -29.66 21.34
CA ILE A 8 8.65 -29.42 20.92
C ILE A 8 8.03 -28.25 21.68
N SER A 9 8.37 -28.08 22.99
CA SER A 9 7.88 -26.93 23.77
C SER A 9 8.48 -25.61 23.29
N ASP A 10 9.76 -25.61 22.94
CA ASP A 10 10.48 -24.41 22.45
C ASP A 10 10.01 -24.02 21.05
N LEU A 11 9.71 -24.99 20.19
CA LEU A 11 9.11 -24.77 18.86
C LEU A 11 7.68 -24.24 18.96
N ASN A 12 6.87 -24.72 19.89
CA ASN A 12 5.51 -24.21 20.10
C ASN A 12 5.51 -22.81 20.72
N CYS A 13 6.40 -22.52 21.67
CA CYS A 13 6.46 -21.21 22.30
C CYS A 13 6.95 -20.12 21.33
N SER A 14 7.98 -20.42 20.51
CA SER A 14 8.44 -19.47 19.48
C SER A 14 7.41 -19.26 18.36
N LYS A 15 6.63 -20.30 18.03
CA LYS A 15 5.59 -20.21 17.00
C LYS A 15 4.35 -19.44 17.48
N VAL A 16 4.00 -19.55 18.77
CA VAL A 16 2.88 -18.81 19.37
C VAL A 16 3.24 -17.32 19.52
N ILE A 17 4.44 -17.01 19.99
CA ILE A 17 4.91 -15.61 20.11
C ILE A 17 5.03 -14.96 18.73
N GLY A 18 5.44 -15.72 17.69
CA GLY A 18 5.49 -15.22 16.32
C GLY A 18 4.13 -14.98 15.69
N MET A 19 3.12 -15.77 16.05
CA MET A 19 1.76 -15.63 15.50
C MET A 19 1.02 -14.43 16.09
N ASP A 20 1.09 -14.19 17.40
CA ASP A 20 0.40 -13.07 18.03
C ASP A 20 0.95 -11.72 17.54
N GLY A 21 2.28 -11.59 17.43
CA GLY A 21 2.91 -10.41 16.83
C GLY A 21 2.64 -10.23 15.33
N LEU A 22 2.43 -11.32 14.59
CA LEU A 22 2.02 -11.30 13.18
C LEU A 22 0.58 -10.83 13.02
N TRP A 23 -0.36 -11.33 13.84
CA TRP A 23 -1.76 -10.91 13.81
C TRP A 23 -1.93 -9.44 14.15
N GLU A 24 -1.19 -8.95 15.15
CA GLU A 24 -1.23 -7.54 15.55
C GLU A 24 -0.67 -6.61 14.46
N LYS A 25 0.42 -7.00 13.79
CA LYS A 25 1.00 -6.28 12.65
C LYS A 25 0.09 -6.33 11.40
N ILE A 26 -0.42 -7.52 11.06
CA ILE A 26 -1.29 -7.69 9.88
C ILE A 26 -2.60 -6.93 10.04
N SER A 27 -3.19 -6.93 11.24
CA SER A 27 -4.48 -6.30 11.49
C SER A 27 -4.43 -4.77 11.40
N SER A 28 -3.53 -4.11 12.09
CA SER A 28 -3.51 -2.64 12.18
C SER A 28 -3.03 -1.97 10.88
N TYR A 29 -1.91 -2.42 10.32
CA TYR A 29 -1.33 -1.78 9.13
C TYR A 29 -2.12 -2.05 7.85
N ASN A 30 -2.59 -3.30 7.64
CA ASN A 30 -3.37 -3.63 6.45
C ASN A 30 -4.73 -2.93 6.41
N ILE A 31 -5.39 -2.81 7.57
CA ILE A 31 -6.66 -2.08 7.67
C ILE A 31 -6.41 -0.61 7.32
N PHE A 32 -5.43 0.02 7.93
CA PHE A 32 -5.13 1.43 7.68
C PHE A 32 -4.69 1.69 6.24
N ASN A 33 -3.82 0.84 5.69
CA ASN A 33 -3.30 0.97 4.32
C ASN A 33 -4.38 0.85 3.24
N ASN A 34 -5.48 0.17 3.50
CA ASN A 34 -6.60 0.06 2.58
C ASN A 34 -7.75 1.01 2.94
N LEU A 35 -8.11 1.09 4.22
CA LEU A 35 -9.25 1.90 4.67
C LEU A 35 -9.05 3.39 4.36
N PHE A 36 -7.88 3.94 4.67
CA PHE A 36 -7.62 5.37 4.47
C PHE A 36 -7.68 5.80 3.01
N PRO A 37 -6.98 5.15 2.06
CA PRO A 37 -7.09 5.52 0.64
C PRO A 37 -8.50 5.29 0.08
N GLY A 38 -9.21 4.26 0.53
CA GLY A 38 -10.58 3.99 0.10
C GLY A 38 -11.57 5.04 0.59
N ALA A 39 -11.49 5.44 1.87
CA ALA A 39 -12.30 6.51 2.42
C ALA A 39 -12.03 7.84 1.71
N LEU A 40 -10.76 8.16 1.49
CA LEU A 40 -10.35 9.36 0.79
C LEU A 40 -10.83 9.36 -0.67
N PHE A 41 -10.77 8.21 -1.35
CA PHE A 41 -11.28 8.06 -2.71
C PHE A 41 -12.79 8.35 -2.78
N ILE A 42 -13.58 7.70 -1.94
CA ILE A 42 -15.04 7.88 -1.90
C ILE A 42 -15.38 9.33 -1.57
N TYR A 43 -14.76 9.89 -0.54
CA TYR A 43 -14.98 11.29 -0.15
C TYR A 43 -14.70 12.27 -1.30
N LEU A 44 -13.56 12.12 -1.98
CA LEU A 44 -13.19 12.98 -3.11
C LEU A 44 -14.11 12.74 -4.32
N LEU A 45 -14.47 11.49 -4.60
CA LEU A 45 -15.41 11.16 -5.68
C LEU A 45 -16.75 11.85 -5.46
N GLU A 46 -17.34 11.70 -4.28
CA GLU A 46 -18.63 12.30 -3.92
C GLU A 46 -18.57 13.83 -3.91
N ARG A 47 -17.45 14.39 -3.45
CA ARG A 47 -17.25 15.85 -3.39
C ARG A 47 -17.05 16.49 -4.77
N MET A 48 -16.42 15.75 -5.69
CA MET A 48 -16.08 16.25 -7.03
C MET A 48 -17.11 15.89 -8.09
N THR A 49 -17.96 14.90 -7.80
CA THR A 49 -19.01 14.44 -8.73
C THR A 49 -20.33 14.35 -7.98
N ASN A 50 -21.45 14.15 -8.68
CA ASN A 50 -22.75 13.91 -8.06
C ASN A 50 -23.01 12.43 -7.77
N ILE A 51 -21.95 11.60 -7.77
CA ILE A 51 -22.03 10.16 -7.51
C ILE A 51 -21.93 9.97 -6.00
N VAL A 52 -22.98 9.47 -5.36
CA VAL A 52 -23.01 9.16 -3.92
C VAL A 52 -22.96 7.65 -3.76
N LEU A 53 -21.94 7.16 -3.06
CA LEU A 53 -21.72 5.74 -2.78
C LEU A 53 -21.87 5.41 -1.29
N SER A 54 -21.59 6.40 -0.42
CA SER A 54 -21.74 6.24 1.03
C SER A 54 -23.22 6.34 1.42
N GLY A 55 -23.63 5.52 2.39
CA GLY A 55 -24.96 5.52 2.97
C GLY A 55 -24.95 6.06 4.41
N ASP A 56 -26.10 5.95 5.11
CA ASP A 56 -26.26 6.42 6.50
C ASP A 56 -25.63 5.45 7.53
N ASP A 57 -25.33 4.20 7.13
CA ASP A 57 -24.80 3.16 8.02
C ASP A 57 -23.27 3.21 8.07
N LEU A 58 -22.73 3.57 9.23
CA LEU A 58 -21.30 3.69 9.46
C LEU A 58 -20.54 2.36 9.19
N ILE A 59 -21.13 1.22 9.59
CA ILE A 59 -20.45 -0.08 9.45
C ILE A 59 -20.33 -0.45 7.97
N LYS A 60 -21.42 -0.25 7.21
CA LYS A 60 -21.40 -0.48 5.75
C LYS A 60 -20.40 0.42 5.05
N ASN A 61 -20.31 1.68 5.46
CA ASN A 61 -19.34 2.63 4.89
C ASN A 61 -17.89 2.19 5.18
N VAL A 62 -17.58 1.74 6.38
CA VAL A 62 -16.22 1.25 6.71
C VAL A 62 -15.85 0.03 5.85
N VAL A 63 -16.78 -0.91 5.67
CA VAL A 63 -16.56 -2.09 4.79
C VAL A 63 -16.37 -1.64 3.34
N LEU A 64 -17.18 -0.72 2.86
CA LEU A 64 -17.09 -0.16 1.51
C LEU A 64 -15.73 0.51 1.29
N TYR A 65 -15.31 1.38 2.20
CA TYR A 65 -14.03 2.10 2.11
C TYR A 65 -12.85 1.13 2.11
N TYR A 66 -12.88 0.12 2.98
CA TYR A 66 -11.85 -0.90 3.01
C TYR A 66 -11.77 -1.68 1.70
N PHE A 67 -12.91 -2.12 1.16
CA PHE A 67 -12.98 -2.86 -0.10
C PHE A 67 -12.48 -2.02 -1.29
N VAL A 68 -12.94 -0.77 -1.39
CA VAL A 68 -12.51 0.15 -2.45
C VAL A 68 -11.00 0.39 -2.38
N GLY A 69 -10.46 0.63 -1.20
CA GLY A 69 -9.03 0.82 -1.02
C GLY A 69 -8.21 -0.43 -1.38
N LEU A 70 -8.72 -1.63 -1.05
CA LEU A 70 -8.12 -2.89 -1.46
C LEU A 70 -8.06 -3.03 -2.99
N VAL A 71 -9.16 -2.73 -3.68
CA VAL A 71 -9.22 -2.78 -5.15
C VAL A 71 -8.23 -1.78 -5.77
N ILE A 72 -8.21 -0.53 -5.27
CA ILE A 72 -7.26 0.51 -5.72
C ILE A 72 -5.82 0.04 -5.53
N GLY A 73 -5.49 -0.54 -4.38
CA GLY A 73 -4.16 -1.08 -4.09
C GLY A 73 -3.77 -2.21 -5.04
N ARG A 74 -4.72 -3.07 -5.42
CA ARG A 74 -4.50 -4.14 -6.41
C ARG A 74 -4.27 -3.60 -7.81
N ILE A 75 -5.04 -2.61 -8.24
CA ILE A 75 -4.82 -1.93 -9.52
C ILE A 75 -3.43 -1.31 -9.54
N GLY A 76 -3.00 -0.65 -8.47
CA GLY A 76 -1.66 -0.10 -8.33
C GLY A 76 -0.55 -1.14 -8.48
N SER A 77 -0.75 -2.32 -7.89
CA SER A 77 0.22 -3.41 -7.97
C SER A 77 0.28 -4.07 -9.35
N ILE A 78 -0.86 -4.23 -10.01
CA ILE A 78 -0.96 -4.98 -11.28
C ILE A 78 -0.65 -4.08 -12.47
N VAL A 79 -1.01 -2.79 -12.42
CA VAL A 79 -0.90 -1.87 -13.56
C VAL A 79 0.25 -0.89 -13.39
N LEU A 80 0.24 -0.11 -12.30
CA LEU A 80 1.18 1.01 -12.14
C LEU A 80 2.59 0.56 -11.77
N GLU A 81 2.72 -0.44 -10.92
CA GLU A 81 4.04 -0.95 -10.52
C GLU A 81 4.81 -1.56 -11.70
N PRO A 82 4.24 -2.43 -12.55
CA PRO A 82 4.92 -2.92 -13.76
C PRO A 82 5.30 -1.79 -14.72
N PHE A 83 4.44 -0.78 -14.87
CA PHE A 83 4.73 0.40 -15.71
C PHE A 83 5.95 1.18 -15.18
N LEU A 84 6.04 1.40 -13.86
CA LEU A 84 7.18 2.06 -13.22
C LEU A 84 8.47 1.21 -13.32
N LYS A 85 8.36 -0.12 -13.29
CA LYS A 85 9.49 -1.04 -13.53
C LYS A 85 9.97 -0.96 -14.98
N LEU A 86 9.04 -1.00 -15.94
CA LEU A 86 9.35 -0.90 -17.37
C LEU A 86 10.02 0.44 -17.70
N SER A 87 9.56 1.52 -17.09
CA SER A 87 10.16 2.86 -17.22
C SER A 87 11.50 2.99 -16.52
N ARG A 88 12.02 1.94 -15.86
CA ARG A 88 13.26 1.92 -15.07
C ARG A 88 13.30 2.94 -13.92
N LEU A 89 12.16 3.48 -13.55
CA LEU A 89 12.05 4.44 -12.43
C LEU A 89 12.25 3.76 -11.08
N ILE A 90 11.81 2.50 -10.96
CA ILE A 90 11.99 1.65 -9.79
C ILE A 90 12.70 0.35 -10.16
N LYS A 91 13.54 -0.11 -9.25
CA LYS A 91 14.12 -1.47 -9.23
C LYS A 91 13.83 -2.06 -7.86
N PHE A 92 13.71 -3.36 -7.76
CA PHE A 92 13.58 -4.04 -6.48
C PHE A 92 14.87 -4.81 -6.18
N ALA A 93 15.16 -5.00 -4.90
CA ALA A 93 16.18 -5.94 -4.48
C ALA A 93 15.77 -7.36 -4.87
N PRO A 94 16.73 -8.26 -5.14
CA PRO A 94 16.44 -9.68 -5.31
C PRO A 94 15.65 -10.21 -4.11
N TYR A 95 14.65 -11.05 -4.36
CA TYR A 95 13.75 -11.54 -3.31
C TYR A 95 14.50 -12.20 -2.14
N LYS A 96 15.53 -12.99 -2.45
CA LYS A 96 16.36 -13.66 -1.45
C LYS A 96 17.06 -12.65 -0.52
N ASP A 97 17.62 -11.60 -1.09
CA ASP A 97 18.32 -10.55 -0.35
C ASP A 97 17.36 -9.74 0.53
N TYR A 98 16.14 -9.48 0.01
CA TYR A 98 15.10 -8.82 0.77
C TYR A 98 14.66 -9.64 2.00
N VAL A 99 14.36 -10.94 1.81
CA VAL A 99 13.94 -11.83 2.90
C VAL A 99 15.03 -11.98 3.96
N SER A 100 16.29 -12.15 3.53
CA SER A 100 17.43 -12.21 4.44
C SER A 100 17.55 -10.94 5.29
N ALA A 101 17.45 -9.77 4.65
CA ALA A 101 17.54 -8.50 5.33
C ALA A 101 16.37 -8.24 6.29
N CYS A 102 15.14 -8.65 5.95
CA CYS A 102 13.98 -8.56 6.85
C CYS A 102 14.16 -9.40 8.12
N GLY A 103 14.79 -10.57 8.02
CA GLY A 103 15.09 -11.42 9.18
C GLY A 103 16.04 -10.76 10.19
N VAL A 104 16.86 -9.81 9.75
CA VAL A 104 17.82 -9.07 10.59
C VAL A 104 17.26 -7.71 11.03
N ASP A 105 16.52 -7.05 10.17
CA ASP A 105 16.00 -5.69 10.39
C ASP A 105 14.51 -5.59 10.04
N GLY A 106 13.65 -5.79 11.03
CA GLY A 106 12.18 -5.72 10.89
C GLY A 106 11.65 -4.34 10.44
N LYS A 107 12.46 -3.27 10.48
CA LYS A 107 12.05 -1.96 9.97
C LYS A 107 11.88 -1.96 8.44
N ILE A 108 12.51 -2.90 7.73
CA ILE A 108 12.38 -3.04 6.27
C ILE A 108 10.93 -3.37 5.90
N GLU A 109 10.25 -4.21 6.65
CA GLU A 109 8.83 -4.54 6.45
C GLU A 109 7.94 -3.31 6.62
N THR A 110 8.13 -2.54 7.68
CA THR A 110 7.39 -1.28 7.92
C THR A 110 7.60 -0.27 6.78
N LEU A 111 8.84 -0.16 6.29
CA LEU A 111 9.14 0.71 5.15
C LEU A 111 8.45 0.25 3.86
N GLN A 112 8.32 -1.08 3.67
CA GLN A 112 7.58 -1.65 2.55
C GLN A 112 6.08 -1.37 2.64
N GLU A 113 5.51 -1.41 3.84
CA GLU A 113 4.10 -1.05 4.07
C GLU A 113 3.84 0.43 3.74
N ILE A 114 4.73 1.33 4.16
CA ILE A 114 4.67 2.76 3.80
C ILE A 114 4.78 2.95 2.28
N ALA A 115 5.67 2.20 1.61
CA ALA A 115 5.76 2.22 0.15
C ALA A 115 4.45 1.77 -0.51
N ASN A 116 3.83 0.70 -0.01
CA ASN A 116 2.53 0.22 -0.49
C ASN A 116 1.43 1.28 -0.32
N MET A 117 1.41 2.00 0.79
CA MET A 117 0.48 3.11 1.01
C MET A 117 0.68 4.24 -0.02
N TYR A 118 1.92 4.68 -0.27
CA TYR A 118 2.20 5.70 -1.29
C TYR A 118 1.77 5.24 -2.69
N ARG A 119 2.03 3.98 -3.06
CA ARG A 119 1.55 3.39 -4.31
C ARG A 119 0.04 3.41 -4.40
N THR A 120 -0.67 3.05 -3.33
CA THR A 120 -2.14 3.02 -3.31
C THR A 120 -2.73 4.43 -3.44
N ILE A 121 -2.17 5.45 -2.77
CA ILE A 121 -2.62 6.84 -2.92
C ILE A 121 -2.32 7.38 -4.33
N PHE A 122 -1.17 7.03 -4.89
CA PHE A 122 -0.86 7.35 -6.30
C PHE A 122 -1.89 6.72 -7.25
N SER A 123 -2.21 5.43 -7.06
CA SER A 123 -3.21 4.71 -7.85
C SER A 123 -4.59 5.35 -7.73
N MET A 124 -4.99 5.70 -6.52
CA MET A 124 -6.22 6.43 -6.21
C MET A 124 -6.31 7.74 -7.02
N SER A 125 -5.24 8.52 -7.03
CA SER A 125 -5.21 9.79 -7.76
C SER A 125 -5.36 9.61 -9.26
N ILE A 126 -4.72 8.60 -9.83
CA ILE A 126 -4.84 8.28 -11.27
C ILE A 126 -6.25 7.78 -11.62
N ILE A 127 -6.83 6.90 -10.81
CA ILE A 127 -8.19 6.39 -11.03
C ILE A 127 -9.19 7.54 -10.94
N LEU A 128 -9.06 8.41 -9.94
CA LEU A 128 -9.96 9.55 -9.77
C LEU A 128 -9.83 10.56 -10.93
N LEU A 129 -8.60 10.82 -11.41
CA LEU A 129 -8.36 11.61 -12.61
C LEU A 129 -9.09 11.03 -13.84
N ALA A 130 -8.94 9.72 -14.06
CA ALA A 130 -9.62 9.03 -15.17
C ALA A 130 -11.15 9.14 -15.02
N THR A 131 -11.69 8.95 -13.82
CA THR A 131 -13.11 9.10 -13.52
C THR A 131 -13.61 10.52 -13.84
N LEU A 132 -12.89 11.57 -13.40
CA LEU A 132 -13.27 12.95 -13.72
C LEU A 132 -13.18 13.27 -15.21
N CYS A 133 -12.28 12.63 -15.96
CA CYS A 133 -12.23 12.77 -17.41
C CYS A 133 -13.44 12.13 -18.08
N VAL A 134 -13.85 10.95 -17.61
CA VAL A 134 -15.01 10.23 -18.14
C VAL A 134 -16.31 10.97 -17.79
N VAL A 135 -16.52 11.28 -16.52
CA VAL A 135 -17.72 12.01 -16.06
C VAL A 135 -17.84 13.35 -16.76
N GLY A 136 -16.76 14.13 -16.88
CA GLY A 136 -16.79 15.41 -17.56
C GLY A 136 -17.15 15.31 -19.05
N ARG A 137 -16.84 14.19 -19.72
CA ARG A 137 -17.28 13.93 -21.09
C ARG A 137 -18.77 13.73 -21.23
N PHE A 138 -19.40 13.10 -20.23
CA PHE A 138 -20.84 12.83 -20.25
C PHE A 138 -21.68 13.98 -19.71
N THR A 139 -21.17 14.73 -18.73
CA THR A 139 -21.92 15.86 -18.11
C THR A 139 -21.65 17.20 -18.77
N GLY A 140 -20.60 17.31 -19.59
CA GLY A 140 -20.15 18.58 -20.18
C GLY A 140 -19.42 19.50 -19.17
N GLU A 141 -19.24 19.04 -17.93
CA GLU A 141 -18.55 19.82 -16.89
C GLU A 141 -17.03 19.78 -17.02
N THR A 142 -16.40 20.92 -16.74
CA THR A 142 -14.94 21.03 -16.74
C THR A 142 -14.40 21.00 -15.31
N TYR A 143 -13.86 19.89 -14.86
CA TYR A 143 -13.22 19.74 -13.54
C TYR A 143 -11.75 20.21 -13.55
N GLY A 144 -11.50 21.42 -14.09
CA GLY A 144 -10.13 21.90 -14.35
C GLY A 144 -9.26 21.94 -13.10
N LEU A 145 -9.70 22.66 -12.06
CA LEU A 145 -8.96 22.79 -10.80
C LEU A 145 -8.77 21.44 -10.08
N SER A 146 -9.83 20.63 -10.03
CA SER A 146 -9.76 19.30 -9.41
C SER A 146 -8.78 18.38 -10.13
N LYS A 147 -8.74 18.40 -11.46
CA LYS A 147 -7.78 17.63 -12.26
C LYS A 147 -6.34 18.07 -12.00
N ILE A 148 -6.09 19.38 -11.92
CA ILE A 148 -4.76 19.92 -11.61
C ILE A 148 -4.33 19.47 -10.21
N THR A 149 -5.19 19.61 -9.22
CA THR A 149 -4.89 19.20 -7.84
C THR A 149 -4.57 17.70 -7.75
N LEU A 150 -5.37 16.85 -8.40
CA LEU A 150 -5.11 15.41 -8.42
C LEU A 150 -3.83 15.04 -9.18
N ALA A 151 -3.49 15.77 -10.25
CA ALA A 151 -2.23 15.58 -10.97
C ALA A 151 -1.02 15.92 -10.08
N VAL A 152 -1.07 17.02 -9.34
CA VAL A 152 -0.03 17.39 -8.36
C VAL A 152 0.09 16.32 -7.28
N PHE A 153 -1.04 15.82 -6.75
CA PHE A 153 -1.05 14.72 -5.78
C PHE A 153 -0.41 13.45 -6.35
N ALA A 154 -0.78 13.08 -7.57
CA ALA A 154 -0.21 11.91 -8.23
C ALA A 154 1.32 12.03 -8.39
N ILE A 155 1.81 13.21 -8.81
CA ILE A 155 3.25 13.47 -8.93
C ILE A 155 3.94 13.37 -7.56
N LEU A 156 3.37 13.96 -6.52
CA LEU A 156 3.92 13.92 -5.17
C LEU A 156 4.06 12.48 -4.68
N PHE A 157 3.01 11.66 -4.82
CA PHE A 157 3.01 10.31 -4.29
C PHE A 157 3.82 9.32 -5.13
N VAL A 158 3.92 9.50 -6.46
CA VAL A 158 4.83 8.67 -7.27
C VAL A 158 6.29 8.98 -6.95
N VAL A 159 6.65 10.24 -6.75
CA VAL A 159 8.01 10.63 -6.32
C VAL A 159 8.31 10.07 -4.93
N SER A 160 7.37 10.18 -4.00
CA SER A 160 7.50 9.61 -2.64
C SER A 160 7.67 8.09 -2.69
N TYR A 161 6.90 7.40 -3.52
CA TYR A 161 7.01 5.95 -3.72
C TYR A 161 8.38 5.55 -4.27
N ILE A 162 8.86 6.23 -5.32
CA ILE A 162 10.18 5.97 -5.92
C ILE A 162 11.30 6.19 -4.88
N LYS A 163 11.22 7.30 -4.12
CA LYS A 163 12.18 7.60 -3.06
C LYS A 163 12.17 6.53 -1.97
N GLN A 164 11.00 6.08 -1.56
CA GLN A 164 10.83 5.05 -0.54
C GLN A 164 11.41 3.70 -0.99
N ILE A 165 11.12 3.27 -2.23
CA ILE A 165 11.71 2.02 -2.79
C ILE A 165 13.23 2.10 -2.83
N ARG A 166 13.81 3.23 -3.25
CA ARG A 166 15.28 3.41 -3.25
C ARG A 166 15.85 3.30 -1.84
N TYR A 167 15.17 3.86 -0.85
CA TYR A 167 15.59 3.78 0.55
C TYR A 167 15.54 2.35 1.08
N ILE A 168 14.50 1.58 0.73
CA ILE A 168 14.41 0.16 1.09
C ILE A 168 15.59 -0.62 0.49
N ILE A 169 15.87 -0.44 -0.80
CA ILE A 169 16.99 -1.13 -1.48
C ILE A 169 18.33 -0.78 -0.81
N TYR A 170 18.57 0.49 -0.53
CA TYR A 170 19.78 0.90 0.17
C TYR A 170 19.93 0.21 1.52
N ARG A 171 18.82 0.11 2.27
CA ARG A 171 18.82 -0.55 3.59
C ARG A 171 19.02 -2.05 3.49
N VAL A 172 18.39 -2.73 2.53
CA VAL A 172 18.59 -4.16 2.24
C VAL A 172 20.05 -4.44 1.92
N ASN A 173 20.67 -3.65 1.04
CA ASN A 173 22.07 -3.80 0.69
C ASN A 173 23.00 -3.55 1.89
N ALA A 174 22.69 -2.55 2.71
CA ALA A 174 23.50 -2.23 3.89
C ALA A 174 23.45 -3.33 4.96
N VAL A 175 22.34 -4.03 5.10
CA VAL A 175 22.19 -5.18 6.01
C VAL A 175 22.96 -6.38 5.44
N ASN A 176 22.75 -6.73 4.17
CA ASN A 176 23.38 -7.88 3.55
C ASN A 176 24.92 -7.74 3.43
N ASN A 177 25.44 -6.54 3.25
CA ASN A 177 26.89 -6.29 3.24
C ASN A 177 27.54 -6.41 4.64
N LYS A 178 26.75 -6.48 5.71
CA LYS A 178 27.21 -6.71 7.09
C LYS A 178 27.09 -8.16 7.53
N LEU A 179 26.42 -9.00 6.75
CA LEU A 179 26.34 -10.43 6.99
C LEU A 179 27.65 -11.08 6.47
N PRO A 180 28.34 -11.95 7.26
CA PRO A 180 29.57 -12.62 6.87
C PRO A 180 29.35 -13.60 5.71
#